data_84b6006f35b39d1de1416ded86b1623b
#
_entry.id   84b6006f35b39d1de1416ded86b1623b
#
_cell.length_a   1.000
_cell.length_b   1.000
_cell.length_c   1.000
_cell.angle_alpha   90.00
_cell.angle_beta   90.00
_cell.angle_gamma   90.00
#
_symmetry.space_group_name_H-M   'P 1'
#
loop_
_entity.id
_entity.type
_entity.pdbx_description
1 polymer ?
#
loop_
_entity_poly.entity_id
_entity_poly.type
_entity_poly.pdbx_seq_one_letter_code
_entity_poly.pdbx_strand_id
1 'polypeptide(L)'
;MCMIDFEIMDFVQPVAGVHAFSTTRGQVDGGNPYSEVNLCYTVGDDALHVLDSRITLARQLRFDLDDLIIPGQKHSSSVAVIDEDYRSLDIESQDAALDGVGALVTQLSGIVIGINTGDGVPIVLVDGQAGIIAVAHAGWRGTAGRIIKNVVEKMCRLGARTNDIQAAMGPSICQDCFEVGDEIVDAFAQAHFDLNVIVKRNASTGQAHIDLRAANRDELLAAGVPASNITTSQHCSSCEHDRFFSARHLGINSGRTFTGIYKLY
;
A
#
# COMPACT_ATOMS: atom_id res chain seq x y z
N MET A 1 -14.44 -18.24 14.80
CA MET A 1 -13.21 -17.49 14.44
C MET A 1 -13.46 -16.96 13.04
N CYS A 2 -13.61 -15.66 12.88
CA CYS A 2 -13.91 -15.08 11.57
C CYS A 2 -12.68 -15.21 10.67
N MET A 3 -12.88 -15.52 9.40
CA MET A 3 -11.81 -15.53 8.39
C MET A 3 -11.76 -14.17 7.74
N ILE A 4 -10.56 -13.62 7.58
CA ILE A 4 -10.34 -12.36 6.86
C ILE A 4 -10.43 -12.65 5.37
N ASP A 5 -11.29 -11.94 4.67
CA ASP A 5 -11.40 -12.02 3.22
C ASP A 5 -10.32 -11.18 2.54
N PHE A 6 -9.80 -11.69 1.44
CA PHE A 6 -8.74 -11.04 0.65
C PHE A 6 -9.20 -10.71 -0.77
N GLU A 7 -8.75 -9.57 -1.25
CA GLU A 7 -8.58 -9.29 -2.67
C GLU A 7 -7.18 -9.69 -3.07
N ILE A 8 -7.03 -10.68 -3.95
CA ILE A 8 -5.72 -11.13 -4.44
C ILE A 8 -5.18 -10.09 -5.42
N MET A 9 -3.91 -9.77 -5.26
CA MET A 9 -3.19 -8.86 -6.14
C MET A 9 -2.32 -9.69 -7.09
N ASP A 10 -2.81 -9.86 -8.31
CA ASP A 10 -2.12 -10.66 -9.31
C ASP A 10 -1.04 -9.86 -10.04
N PHE A 11 0.14 -10.45 -10.15
CA PHE A 11 1.18 -9.97 -11.06
C PHE A 11 0.88 -10.43 -12.49
N VAL A 12 1.45 -9.74 -13.48
CA VAL A 12 1.30 -10.10 -14.91
C VAL A 12 1.74 -11.55 -15.17
N GLN A 13 2.84 -11.95 -14.54
CA GLN A 13 3.30 -13.33 -14.53
C GLN A 13 3.38 -13.83 -13.09
N PRO A 14 2.80 -14.99 -12.79
CA PRO A 14 2.91 -15.58 -11.46
C PRO A 14 4.38 -15.78 -11.05
N VAL A 15 4.72 -15.37 -9.84
CA VAL A 15 6.03 -15.58 -9.24
C VAL A 15 5.92 -16.68 -8.20
N ALA A 16 6.62 -17.78 -8.41
CA ALA A 16 6.51 -18.95 -7.54
C ALA A 16 6.82 -18.59 -6.08
N GLY A 17 5.94 -19.00 -5.16
CA GLY A 17 6.08 -18.77 -3.73
C GLY A 17 5.84 -17.34 -3.27
N VAL A 18 5.55 -16.38 -4.16
CA VAL A 18 5.18 -15.00 -3.81
C VAL A 18 3.67 -14.84 -3.82
N HIS A 19 3.14 -14.26 -2.76
CA HIS A 19 1.71 -13.98 -2.59
C HIS A 19 1.51 -12.52 -2.18
N ALA A 20 0.57 -11.83 -2.85
CA ALA A 20 0.20 -10.46 -2.54
C ALA A 20 -1.34 -10.34 -2.45
N PHE A 21 -1.81 -9.55 -1.49
CA PHE A 21 -3.24 -9.42 -1.21
C PHE A 21 -3.56 -8.09 -0.54
N SER A 22 -4.83 -7.68 -0.62
CA SER A 22 -5.41 -6.63 0.22
C SER A 22 -6.54 -7.24 1.05
N THR A 23 -6.64 -6.92 2.34
CA THR A 23 -7.79 -7.35 3.16
C THR A 23 -9.04 -6.58 2.76
N THR A 24 -10.20 -7.22 2.91
CA THR A 24 -11.46 -6.49 2.97
C THR A 24 -11.71 -6.00 4.41
N ARG A 25 -12.73 -5.18 4.61
CA ARG A 25 -13.10 -4.71 5.96
C ARG A 25 -13.96 -5.71 6.75
N GLY A 26 -14.27 -6.88 6.15
CA GLY A 26 -15.16 -7.88 6.73
C GLY A 26 -16.60 -7.42 6.78
N GLN A 27 -17.38 -7.96 7.71
CA GLN A 27 -18.78 -7.56 7.86
C GLN A 27 -18.90 -6.13 8.39
N VAL A 28 -19.81 -5.38 7.79
CA VAL A 28 -20.12 -4.02 8.20
C VAL A 28 -21.19 -4.09 9.28
N ASP A 29 -20.81 -3.92 10.53
CA ASP A 29 -21.73 -3.82 11.66
C ASP A 29 -22.18 -2.38 11.83
N GLY A 30 -23.47 -2.18 11.63
CA GLY A 30 -24.38 -1.07 11.95
C GLY A 30 -23.86 0.28 12.42
N GLY A 31 -22.70 0.76 11.96
CA GLY A 31 -22.14 2.08 12.31
C GLY A 31 -20.74 2.06 12.91
N ASN A 32 -20.12 0.89 13.13
CA ASN A 32 -18.72 0.81 13.54
C ASN A 32 -17.79 1.15 12.34
N PRO A 33 -17.06 2.30 12.37
CA PRO A 33 -16.20 2.70 11.27
C PRO A 33 -14.98 1.79 11.10
N TYR A 34 -14.67 0.94 12.08
CA TYR A 34 -13.54 0.00 12.05
C TYR A 34 -13.95 -1.38 11.56
N SER A 35 -15.28 -1.66 11.48
CA SER A 35 -15.84 -2.94 11.03
C SER A 35 -15.29 -4.15 11.81
N GLU A 36 -15.22 -5.30 11.17
CA GLU A 36 -14.76 -6.55 11.78
C GLU A 36 -13.23 -6.71 11.75
N VAL A 37 -12.55 -6.08 10.78
CA VAL A 37 -11.12 -6.27 10.54
C VAL A 37 -10.43 -4.91 10.36
N ASN A 38 -9.54 -4.56 11.29
CA ASN A 38 -8.66 -3.39 11.16
C ASN A 38 -7.29 -3.71 11.76
N LEU A 39 -6.21 -3.54 10.97
CA LEU A 39 -4.83 -3.81 11.40
C LEU A 39 -4.05 -2.54 11.79
N CYS A 40 -4.70 -1.37 11.75
CA CYS A 40 -4.05 -0.07 11.92
C CYS A 40 -4.29 0.50 13.33
N TYR A 41 -3.22 0.64 14.13
CA TYR A 41 -3.32 1.21 15.48
C TYR A 41 -3.54 2.73 15.52
N THR A 42 -3.22 3.46 14.43
CA THR A 42 -3.12 4.94 14.47
C THR A 42 -4.39 5.66 14.05
N VAL A 43 -5.52 4.97 13.98
CA VAL A 43 -6.79 5.52 13.47
C VAL A 43 -7.88 5.67 14.53
N GLY A 44 -7.54 5.39 15.81
CA GLY A 44 -8.44 5.58 16.94
C GLY A 44 -9.35 4.39 17.27
N ASP A 45 -9.05 3.21 16.73
CA ASP A 45 -9.70 1.95 17.09
C ASP A 45 -9.20 1.43 18.45
N ASP A 46 -9.93 0.48 19.04
CA ASP A 46 -9.50 -0.26 20.21
C ASP A 46 -8.24 -1.08 19.88
N ALA A 47 -7.20 -0.89 20.70
CA ALA A 47 -5.93 -1.59 20.51
C ALA A 47 -6.05 -3.12 20.58
N LEU A 48 -6.98 -3.65 21.40
CA LEU A 48 -7.23 -5.10 21.49
C LEU A 48 -7.92 -5.62 20.22
N HIS A 49 -8.82 -4.85 19.62
CA HIS A 49 -9.45 -5.20 18.35
C HIS A 49 -8.41 -5.26 17.21
N VAL A 50 -7.51 -4.27 17.15
CA VAL A 50 -6.41 -4.25 16.17
C VAL A 50 -5.47 -5.43 16.38
N LEU A 51 -5.11 -5.73 17.63
CA LEU A 51 -4.25 -6.87 17.96
C LEU A 51 -4.90 -8.21 17.54
N ASP A 52 -6.19 -8.41 17.85
CA ASP A 52 -6.93 -9.63 17.46
C ASP A 52 -7.01 -9.79 15.94
N SER A 53 -7.23 -8.69 15.22
CA SER A 53 -7.18 -8.67 13.74
C SER A 53 -5.80 -9.10 13.21
N ARG A 54 -4.70 -8.59 13.80
CA ARG A 54 -3.33 -8.96 13.41
C ARG A 54 -3.03 -10.43 13.72
N ILE A 55 -3.41 -10.92 14.90
CA ILE A 55 -3.25 -12.34 15.28
C ILE A 55 -4.04 -13.23 14.32
N THR A 56 -5.27 -12.84 13.99
CA THR A 56 -6.12 -13.59 13.07
C THR A 56 -5.51 -13.66 11.68
N LEU A 57 -4.99 -12.55 11.16
CA LEU A 57 -4.30 -12.51 9.87
C LEU A 57 -3.05 -13.41 9.87
N ALA A 58 -2.18 -13.26 10.87
CA ALA A 58 -0.95 -14.03 10.98
C ALA A 58 -1.25 -15.53 10.98
N ARG A 59 -2.20 -15.99 11.82
CA ARG A 59 -2.63 -17.39 11.88
C ARG A 59 -3.21 -17.90 10.55
N GLN A 60 -4.04 -17.09 9.88
CA GLN A 60 -4.64 -17.47 8.60
C GLN A 60 -3.57 -17.65 7.52
N LEU A 61 -2.54 -16.83 7.52
CA LEU A 61 -1.41 -16.92 6.61
C LEU A 61 -0.36 -17.94 7.05
N ARG A 62 -0.49 -18.51 8.27
CA ARG A 62 0.45 -19.46 8.89
C ARG A 62 1.82 -18.84 9.20
N PHE A 63 1.82 -17.62 9.67
CA PHE A 63 2.98 -16.89 10.19
C PHE A 63 2.81 -16.63 11.68
N ASP A 64 3.90 -16.38 12.37
CA ASP A 64 3.86 -15.83 13.72
C ASP A 64 3.54 -14.32 13.65
N LEU A 65 3.03 -13.78 14.76
CA LEU A 65 2.66 -12.35 14.81
C LEU A 65 3.89 -11.45 14.58
N ASP A 66 5.05 -11.85 15.07
CA ASP A 66 6.31 -11.11 14.93
C ASP A 66 6.87 -11.13 13.51
N ASP A 67 6.35 -12.00 12.63
CA ASP A 67 6.68 -12.03 11.21
C ASP A 67 5.80 -11.09 10.36
N LEU A 68 4.81 -10.44 10.99
CA LEU A 68 3.95 -9.46 10.34
C LEU A 68 4.50 -8.05 10.55
N ILE A 69 5.25 -7.55 9.57
CA ILE A 69 5.95 -6.27 9.64
C ILE A 69 5.10 -5.16 9.03
N ILE A 70 4.65 -4.22 9.86
CA ILE A 70 3.77 -3.09 9.47
C ILE A 70 4.36 -1.78 9.99
N PRO A 71 4.69 -0.80 9.14
CA PRO A 71 5.30 0.45 9.57
C PRO A 71 4.30 1.39 10.28
N GLY A 72 4.83 2.26 11.12
CA GLY A 72 4.11 3.42 11.68
C GLY A 72 3.99 4.55 10.64
N GLN A 73 3.08 4.41 9.68
CA GLN A 73 2.98 5.29 8.50
C GLN A 73 2.62 6.75 8.85
N LYS A 74 3.37 7.71 8.30
CA LYS A 74 3.14 9.17 8.42
C LYS A 74 3.10 9.88 7.06
N HIS A 75 2.60 9.22 6.01
CA HIS A 75 2.49 9.77 4.66
C HIS A 75 3.82 10.27 4.07
N SER A 76 4.92 9.57 4.29
CA SER A 76 6.25 9.89 3.80
C SER A 76 6.59 9.14 2.51
N SER A 77 7.71 9.49 1.89
CA SER A 77 8.34 8.76 0.78
C SER A 77 9.57 7.95 1.22
N SER A 78 9.75 7.74 2.53
CA SER A 78 10.85 6.94 3.06
C SER A 78 10.60 5.45 2.85
N VAL A 79 11.70 4.70 2.65
CA VAL A 79 11.70 3.27 2.37
C VAL A 79 12.65 2.57 3.34
N ALA A 80 12.12 1.64 4.12
CA ALA A 80 12.93 0.79 4.99
C ALA A 80 13.25 -0.55 4.32
N VAL A 81 14.45 -1.06 4.59
CA VAL A 81 14.84 -2.44 4.25
C VAL A 81 14.61 -3.31 5.49
N ILE A 82 13.92 -4.41 5.30
CA ILE A 82 13.74 -5.44 6.32
C ILE A 82 14.70 -6.58 5.98
N ASP A 83 15.78 -6.64 6.73
CA ASP A 83 16.87 -7.61 6.58
C ASP A 83 17.16 -8.29 7.94
N GLU A 84 18.19 -9.11 7.99
CA GLU A 84 18.60 -9.80 9.23
C GLU A 84 19.07 -8.82 10.32
N ASP A 85 19.69 -7.70 9.94
CA ASP A 85 20.10 -6.67 10.90
C ASP A 85 18.86 -6.06 11.56
N TYR A 86 17.82 -5.69 10.78
CA TYR A 86 16.55 -5.23 11.32
C TYR A 86 15.90 -6.29 12.23
N ARG A 87 15.88 -7.56 11.82
CA ARG A 87 15.28 -8.67 12.59
C ARG A 87 16.02 -8.94 13.91
N SER A 88 17.28 -8.57 14.00
CA SER A 88 18.10 -8.71 15.21
C SER A 88 17.89 -7.63 16.27
N LEU A 89 17.22 -6.52 15.90
CA LEU A 89 16.91 -5.43 16.82
C LEU A 89 15.87 -5.87 17.86
N ASP A 90 15.89 -5.23 19.03
CA ASP A 90 14.80 -5.33 19.99
C ASP A 90 13.52 -4.63 19.46
N ILE A 91 12.38 -4.95 20.06
CA ILE A 91 11.05 -4.47 19.60
C ILE A 91 10.99 -2.93 19.55
N GLU A 92 11.54 -2.23 20.55
CA GLU A 92 11.51 -0.77 20.61
C GLU A 92 12.34 -0.15 19.47
N SER A 93 13.49 -0.73 19.16
CA SER A 93 14.37 -0.34 18.05
C SER A 93 13.73 -0.66 16.68
N GLN A 94 13.03 -1.80 16.56
CA GLN A 94 12.28 -2.13 15.35
C GLN A 94 11.15 -1.11 15.11
N ASP A 95 10.36 -0.78 16.11
CA ASP A 95 9.29 0.22 16.01
C ASP A 95 9.84 1.60 15.63
N ALA A 96 10.94 2.03 16.25
CA ALA A 96 11.60 3.29 15.93
C ALA A 96 12.13 3.33 14.49
N ALA A 97 12.67 2.23 13.97
CA ALA A 97 13.15 2.12 12.60
C ALA A 97 12.03 2.21 11.55
N LEU A 98 10.81 1.86 11.93
CA LEU A 98 9.63 1.88 11.06
C LEU A 98 8.74 3.11 11.26
N ASP A 99 9.06 4.00 12.21
CA ASP A 99 8.26 5.21 12.43
C ASP A 99 8.37 6.17 11.24
N GLY A 100 7.22 6.52 10.68
CA GLY A 100 7.10 7.41 9.54
C GLY A 100 7.50 6.80 8.19
N VAL A 101 7.72 5.48 8.11
CA VAL A 101 8.09 4.79 6.86
C VAL A 101 6.85 4.60 5.97
N GLY A 102 6.99 4.89 4.67
CA GLY A 102 5.93 4.75 3.67
C GLY A 102 5.99 3.47 2.83
N ALA A 103 7.13 2.78 2.82
CA ALA A 103 7.33 1.56 2.04
C ALA A 103 8.36 0.63 2.67
N LEU A 104 8.19 -0.67 2.45
CA LEU A 104 9.07 -1.73 2.90
C LEU A 104 9.62 -2.52 1.73
N VAL A 105 10.88 -2.93 1.81
CA VAL A 105 11.57 -3.80 0.84
C VAL A 105 12.28 -4.91 1.59
N THR A 106 12.25 -6.15 1.09
CA THR A 106 12.97 -7.27 1.72
C THR A 106 13.44 -8.30 0.70
N GLN A 107 14.50 -9.02 1.07
CA GLN A 107 14.95 -10.28 0.45
C GLN A 107 14.64 -11.49 1.34
N LEU A 108 14.13 -11.27 2.54
CA LEU A 108 13.82 -12.35 3.46
C LEU A 108 12.59 -13.14 2.98
N SER A 109 12.60 -14.44 3.24
CA SER A 109 11.44 -15.32 3.15
C SER A 109 10.87 -15.54 4.55
N GLY A 110 9.64 -16.04 4.64
CA GLY A 110 9.04 -16.37 5.93
C GLY A 110 8.57 -15.15 6.75
N ILE A 111 8.47 -13.97 6.13
CA ILE A 111 7.86 -12.79 6.74
C ILE A 111 6.82 -12.18 5.80
N VAL A 112 5.86 -11.47 6.37
CA VAL A 112 4.86 -10.67 5.65
C VAL A 112 5.20 -9.20 5.84
N ILE A 113 5.53 -8.49 4.78
CA ILE A 113 5.64 -7.02 4.82
C ILE A 113 4.33 -6.41 4.32
N GLY A 114 3.83 -5.38 4.98
CA GLY A 114 2.56 -4.78 4.58
C GLY A 114 2.38 -3.34 5.03
N ILE A 115 1.38 -2.69 4.44
CA ILE A 115 1.00 -1.29 4.71
C ILE A 115 -0.51 -1.16 4.86
N ASN A 116 -0.94 -0.12 5.53
CA ASN A 116 -2.34 0.22 5.72
C ASN A 116 -2.74 1.38 4.81
N THR A 117 -3.88 1.28 4.11
CA THR A 117 -4.40 2.32 3.24
C THR A 117 -5.87 2.62 3.53
N GLY A 118 -6.25 3.90 3.38
CA GLY A 118 -7.62 4.35 3.25
C GLY A 118 -7.64 5.37 2.13
N ASP A 119 -7.88 4.90 0.90
CA ASP A 119 -7.90 5.63 -0.38
C ASP A 119 -6.57 5.71 -1.13
N GLY A 120 -5.41 5.90 -0.46
CA GLY A 120 -4.11 5.88 -1.12
C GLY A 120 -3.87 4.56 -1.87
N VAL A 121 -3.05 4.58 -2.92
CA VAL A 121 -2.77 3.40 -3.75
C VAL A 121 -1.78 2.49 -3.02
N PRO A 122 -2.16 1.26 -2.63
CA PRO A 122 -1.21 0.26 -2.21
C PRO A 122 -0.53 -0.32 -3.45
N ILE A 123 0.79 -0.41 -3.43
CA ILE A 123 1.56 -0.95 -4.55
C ILE A 123 2.50 -2.03 -4.03
N VAL A 124 2.39 -3.24 -4.57
CA VAL A 124 3.32 -4.32 -4.33
C VAL A 124 4.22 -4.50 -5.53
N LEU A 125 5.51 -4.77 -5.29
CA LEU A 125 6.49 -4.99 -6.32
C LEU A 125 7.25 -6.29 -6.04
N VAL A 126 7.68 -6.97 -7.11
CA VAL A 126 8.50 -8.18 -7.02
C VAL A 126 9.51 -8.24 -8.16
N ASP A 127 10.74 -8.60 -7.83
CA ASP A 127 11.69 -9.19 -8.78
C ASP A 127 11.91 -10.64 -8.36
N GLY A 128 11.27 -11.55 -9.09
CA GLY A 128 11.32 -12.98 -8.78
C GLY A 128 12.69 -13.62 -8.99
N GLN A 129 13.54 -13.05 -9.84
CA GLN A 129 14.90 -13.57 -10.09
C GLN A 129 15.86 -13.14 -8.97
N ALA A 130 15.77 -11.88 -8.53
CA ALA A 130 16.54 -11.37 -7.42
C ALA A 130 15.97 -11.80 -6.05
N GLY A 131 14.74 -12.35 -6.02
CA GLY A 131 14.05 -12.74 -4.79
C GLY A 131 13.69 -11.54 -3.89
N ILE A 132 13.45 -10.37 -4.48
CA ILE A 132 13.14 -9.12 -3.77
C ILE A 132 11.67 -8.82 -3.88
N ILE A 133 11.02 -8.52 -2.74
CA ILE A 133 9.64 -8.04 -2.68
C ILE A 133 9.58 -6.69 -1.99
N ALA A 134 8.56 -5.88 -2.34
CA ALA A 134 8.33 -4.57 -1.73
C ALA A 134 6.83 -4.26 -1.65
N VAL A 135 6.48 -3.38 -0.71
CA VAL A 135 5.14 -2.81 -0.58
C VAL A 135 5.22 -1.33 -0.26
N ALA A 136 4.38 -0.51 -0.88
CA ALA A 136 4.37 0.94 -0.72
C ALA A 136 2.96 1.51 -0.54
N HIS A 137 2.82 2.47 0.37
CA HIS A 137 1.64 3.32 0.49
C HIS A 137 1.81 4.59 -0.37
N ALA A 138 1.31 4.57 -1.59
CA ALA A 138 1.33 5.70 -2.49
C ALA A 138 0.05 6.56 -2.33
N GLY A 139 -0.12 7.19 -1.16
CA GLY A 139 -1.05 8.30 -0.97
C GLY A 139 -0.55 9.55 -1.69
N TRP A 140 -1.35 10.63 -1.80
CA TRP A 140 -0.95 11.80 -2.57
C TRP A 140 0.39 12.41 -2.15
N ARG A 141 0.68 12.47 -0.84
CA ARG A 141 1.98 12.99 -0.34
C ARG A 141 3.15 12.07 -0.70
N GLY A 142 2.98 10.76 -0.55
CA GLY A 142 3.97 9.77 -0.93
C GLY A 142 4.23 9.78 -2.43
N THR A 143 3.16 9.87 -3.24
CA THR A 143 3.25 9.97 -4.70
C THR A 143 3.96 11.25 -5.13
N ALA A 144 3.55 12.43 -4.63
CA ALA A 144 4.25 13.69 -4.89
C ALA A 144 5.71 13.66 -4.40
N GLY A 145 5.99 12.95 -3.29
CA GLY A 145 7.34 12.70 -2.76
C GLY A 145 8.14 11.60 -3.48
N ARG A 146 7.63 11.08 -4.60
CA ARG A 146 8.32 10.09 -5.45
C ARG A 146 8.61 8.75 -4.76
N ILE A 147 7.67 8.26 -3.94
CA ILE A 147 7.84 7.03 -3.16
C ILE A 147 8.17 5.82 -4.05
N ILE A 148 7.54 5.70 -5.22
CA ILE A 148 7.76 4.55 -6.12
C ILE A 148 9.16 4.57 -6.72
N LYS A 149 9.66 5.74 -7.12
CA LYS A 149 11.05 5.90 -7.53
C LYS A 149 12.01 5.43 -6.42
N ASN A 150 11.77 5.85 -5.18
CA ASN A 150 12.59 5.49 -4.04
C ASN A 150 12.57 3.97 -3.78
N VAL A 151 11.40 3.32 -3.93
CA VAL A 151 11.26 1.86 -3.80
C VAL A 151 12.04 1.14 -4.88
N VAL A 152 11.84 1.50 -6.15
CA VAL A 152 12.56 0.86 -7.28
C VAL A 152 14.07 1.04 -7.15
N GLU A 153 14.54 2.26 -6.80
CA GLU A 153 15.97 2.49 -6.53
C GLU A 153 16.50 1.62 -5.39
N LYS A 154 15.71 1.45 -4.32
CA LYS A 154 16.09 0.60 -3.20
C LYS A 154 16.17 -0.86 -3.61
N MET A 155 15.18 -1.37 -4.36
CA MET A 155 15.19 -2.73 -4.91
C MET A 155 16.41 -2.95 -5.82
N CYS A 156 16.74 -1.99 -6.69
CA CYS A 156 17.91 -2.07 -7.57
C CYS A 156 19.24 -2.10 -6.79
N ARG A 157 19.34 -1.35 -5.69
CA ARG A 157 20.54 -1.40 -4.81
C ARG A 157 20.70 -2.77 -4.13
N LEU A 158 19.62 -3.50 -3.94
CA LEU A 158 19.62 -4.87 -3.42
C LEU A 158 19.81 -5.93 -4.50
N GLY A 159 19.90 -5.55 -5.77
CA GLY A 159 20.19 -6.44 -6.89
C GLY A 159 19.04 -6.68 -7.86
N ALA A 160 17.89 -6.04 -7.68
CA ALA A 160 16.80 -6.11 -8.65
C ALA A 160 17.16 -5.41 -9.97
N ARG A 161 16.52 -5.84 -11.05
CA ARG A 161 16.62 -5.23 -12.37
C ARG A 161 15.28 -4.66 -12.76
N THR A 162 15.22 -3.41 -13.17
CA THR A 162 13.94 -2.72 -13.47
C THR A 162 13.10 -3.49 -14.51
N ASN A 163 13.73 -4.12 -15.50
CA ASN A 163 13.05 -4.92 -16.52
C ASN A 163 12.41 -6.22 -15.97
N ASP A 164 12.90 -6.72 -14.83
CA ASP A 164 12.43 -7.95 -14.20
C ASP A 164 11.42 -7.64 -13.06
N ILE A 165 11.30 -6.37 -12.66
CA ILE A 165 10.32 -5.95 -11.66
C ILE A 165 8.91 -6.03 -12.26
N GLN A 166 8.01 -6.69 -11.54
CA GLN A 166 6.57 -6.62 -11.74
C GLN A 166 5.93 -5.81 -10.62
N ALA A 167 4.90 -5.04 -10.92
CA ALA A 167 4.17 -4.23 -9.96
C ALA A 167 2.65 -4.47 -10.07
N ALA A 168 1.97 -4.53 -8.93
CA ALA A 168 0.52 -4.58 -8.87
C ALA A 168 0.00 -3.47 -7.95
N MET A 169 -0.92 -2.65 -8.48
CA MET A 169 -1.63 -1.62 -7.73
C MET A 169 -2.97 -2.18 -7.24
N GLY A 170 -3.20 -2.10 -5.92
CA GLY A 170 -4.40 -2.64 -5.27
C GLY A 170 -5.59 -1.68 -5.23
N PRO A 171 -6.65 -2.06 -4.49
CA PRO A 171 -7.84 -1.23 -4.31
C PRO A 171 -7.49 0.15 -3.74
N SER A 172 -7.98 1.21 -4.39
CA SER A 172 -7.67 2.60 -4.03
C SER A 172 -8.75 3.53 -4.57
N ILE A 173 -8.74 4.79 -4.16
CA ILE A 173 -9.72 5.76 -4.63
C ILE A 173 -9.58 6.02 -6.13
N CYS A 174 -10.67 6.03 -6.88
CA CYS A 174 -10.67 6.39 -8.30
C CYS A 174 -10.63 7.91 -8.49
N GLN A 175 -10.28 8.36 -9.70
CA GLN A 175 -10.20 9.77 -10.04
C GLN A 175 -11.49 10.52 -9.74
N ASP A 176 -12.64 9.97 -10.13
CA ASP A 176 -13.94 10.64 -9.95
C ASP A 176 -14.33 10.84 -8.46
N CYS A 177 -13.81 10.00 -7.55
CA CYS A 177 -14.02 10.14 -6.10
C CYS A 177 -12.94 10.98 -5.41
N PHE A 178 -11.77 11.18 -6.03
CA PHE A 178 -10.65 11.89 -5.42
C PHE A 178 -10.64 13.37 -5.80
N GLU A 179 -11.68 14.10 -5.39
CA GLU A 179 -11.75 15.56 -5.44
C GLU A 179 -10.74 16.18 -4.47
N VAL A 180 -10.01 17.18 -4.90
CA VAL A 180 -8.92 17.82 -4.14
C VAL A 180 -8.93 19.35 -4.34
N GLY A 181 -8.32 20.06 -3.40
CA GLY A 181 -8.02 21.50 -3.55
C GLY A 181 -6.82 21.75 -4.49
N ASP A 182 -6.71 23.01 -4.93
CA ASP A 182 -5.63 23.41 -5.83
C ASP A 182 -4.23 23.25 -5.19
N GLU A 183 -4.12 23.31 -3.87
CA GLU A 183 -2.86 23.08 -3.14
C GLU A 183 -2.27 21.69 -3.39
N ILE A 184 -3.13 20.68 -3.64
CA ILE A 184 -2.67 19.34 -3.97
C ILE A 184 -2.26 19.26 -5.45
N VAL A 185 -2.99 19.92 -6.34
CA VAL A 185 -2.61 20.06 -7.75
C VAL A 185 -1.24 20.73 -7.88
N ASP A 186 -1.01 21.84 -7.13
CA ASP A 186 0.25 22.57 -7.09
C ASP A 186 1.40 21.68 -6.57
N ALA A 187 1.15 20.82 -5.58
CA ALA A 187 2.16 19.88 -5.09
C ALA A 187 2.60 18.89 -6.18
N PHE A 188 1.66 18.39 -7.00
CA PHE A 188 1.99 17.51 -8.14
C PHE A 188 2.70 18.28 -9.27
N ALA A 189 2.32 19.55 -9.52
CA ALA A 189 3.01 20.42 -10.47
C ALA A 189 4.47 20.66 -10.06
N GLN A 190 4.70 21.03 -8.78
CA GLN A 190 6.04 21.23 -8.22
C GLN A 190 6.88 19.95 -8.26
N ALA A 191 6.25 18.81 -8.09
CA ALA A 191 6.87 17.51 -8.25
C ALA A 191 7.05 17.09 -9.73
N HIS A 192 6.74 17.95 -10.70
CA HIS A 192 6.90 17.72 -12.15
C HIS A 192 6.10 16.52 -12.69
N PHE A 193 4.89 16.27 -12.19
CA PHE A 193 3.96 15.36 -12.85
C PHE A 193 3.27 16.04 -14.04
N ASP A 194 2.93 15.25 -15.08
CA ASP A 194 2.11 15.77 -16.18
C ASP A 194 0.65 15.91 -15.73
N LEU A 195 0.25 17.13 -15.40
CA LEU A 195 -1.09 17.42 -14.93
C LEU A 195 -2.17 17.12 -15.98
N ASN A 196 -1.84 17.12 -17.28
CA ASN A 196 -2.80 16.78 -18.32
C ASN A 196 -3.20 15.30 -18.27
N VAL A 197 -2.33 14.45 -17.73
CA VAL A 197 -2.58 13.01 -17.57
C VAL A 197 -3.36 12.71 -16.28
N ILE A 198 -2.98 13.37 -15.17
CA ILE A 198 -3.47 12.98 -13.84
C ILE A 198 -4.61 13.86 -13.31
N VAL A 199 -4.83 15.06 -13.84
CA VAL A 199 -5.83 16.00 -13.32
C VAL A 199 -7.01 16.12 -14.27
N LYS A 200 -8.21 15.95 -13.74
CA LYS A 200 -9.49 16.24 -14.41
C LYS A 200 -10.21 17.30 -13.61
N ARG A 201 -10.69 18.37 -14.27
CA ARG A 201 -11.55 19.36 -13.60
C ARG A 201 -13.01 19.12 -13.93
N ASN A 202 -13.83 19.17 -12.87
CA ASN A 202 -15.28 19.14 -13.04
C ASN A 202 -15.74 20.39 -13.78
N ALA A 203 -16.43 20.22 -14.91
CA ALA A 203 -16.85 21.33 -15.77
C ALA A 203 -17.85 22.30 -15.10
N SER A 204 -18.62 21.82 -14.10
CA SER A 204 -19.66 22.62 -13.44
C SER A 204 -19.12 23.33 -12.20
N THR A 205 -18.23 22.69 -11.41
CA THR A 205 -17.75 23.23 -10.13
C THR A 205 -16.34 23.80 -10.22
N GLY A 206 -15.57 23.44 -11.26
CA GLY A 206 -14.15 23.77 -11.38
C GLY A 206 -13.23 22.94 -10.49
N GLN A 207 -13.78 22.10 -9.61
CA GLN A 207 -13.01 21.27 -8.68
C GLN A 207 -12.09 20.30 -9.42
N ALA A 208 -10.87 20.12 -8.87
CA ALA A 208 -9.90 19.21 -9.42
C ALA A 208 -10.08 17.80 -8.85
N HIS A 209 -9.89 16.81 -9.70
CA HIS A 209 -9.84 15.40 -9.37
C HIS A 209 -8.51 14.83 -9.84
N ILE A 210 -7.80 14.09 -8.98
CA ILE A 210 -6.49 13.50 -9.31
C ILE A 210 -6.62 11.99 -9.49
N ASP A 211 -6.01 11.47 -10.57
CA ASP A 211 -5.80 10.04 -10.76
C ASP A 211 -4.46 9.61 -10.14
N LEU A 212 -4.53 9.12 -8.89
CA LEU A 212 -3.34 8.61 -8.20
C LEU A 212 -2.78 7.34 -8.85
N ARG A 213 -3.64 6.52 -9.48
CA ARG A 213 -3.19 5.29 -10.16
C ARG A 213 -2.38 5.64 -11.39
N ALA A 214 -2.86 6.60 -12.21
CA ALA A 214 -2.13 7.11 -13.36
C ALA A 214 -0.79 7.73 -12.93
N ALA A 215 -0.78 8.57 -11.88
CA ALA A 215 0.43 9.19 -11.36
C ALA A 215 1.48 8.15 -10.93
N ASN A 216 1.07 7.10 -10.21
CA ASN A 216 1.99 6.05 -9.78
C ASN A 216 2.40 5.10 -10.92
N ARG A 217 1.53 4.89 -11.92
CA ARG A 217 1.90 4.16 -13.14
C ARG A 217 2.99 4.90 -13.90
N ASP A 218 2.88 6.21 -14.06
CA ASP A 218 3.90 7.04 -14.70
C ASP A 218 5.23 7.00 -13.93
N GLU A 219 5.18 6.99 -12.59
CA GLU A 219 6.35 6.81 -11.75
C GLU A 219 7.06 5.46 -11.99
N LEU A 220 6.29 4.35 -12.06
CA LEU A 220 6.84 3.03 -12.37
C LEU A 220 7.52 3.02 -13.75
N LEU A 221 6.87 3.59 -14.77
CA LEU A 221 7.40 3.69 -16.12
C LEU A 221 8.68 4.54 -16.14
N ALA A 222 8.68 5.70 -15.49
CA ALA A 222 9.83 6.58 -15.39
C ALA A 222 11.00 5.93 -14.63
N ALA A 223 10.71 5.05 -13.66
CA ALA A 223 11.71 4.24 -12.95
C ALA A 223 12.25 3.06 -13.78
N GLY A 224 11.72 2.82 -14.99
CA GLY A 224 12.17 1.78 -15.91
C GLY A 224 11.45 0.44 -15.79
N VAL A 225 10.35 0.36 -15.05
CA VAL A 225 9.50 -0.85 -15.00
C VAL A 225 8.68 -0.92 -16.30
N PRO A 226 8.73 -2.03 -17.06
CA PRO A 226 7.99 -2.14 -18.31
C PRO A 226 6.47 -2.03 -18.10
N ALA A 227 5.79 -1.36 -19.03
CA ALA A 227 4.33 -1.23 -18.99
C ALA A 227 3.60 -2.58 -18.98
N SER A 228 4.19 -3.60 -19.61
CA SER A 228 3.70 -4.98 -19.62
C SER A 228 3.79 -5.68 -18.27
N ASN A 229 4.55 -5.14 -17.32
CA ASN A 229 4.78 -5.72 -16.00
C ASN A 229 3.94 -5.05 -14.91
N ILE A 230 3.00 -4.16 -15.28
CA ILE A 230 2.20 -3.37 -14.34
C ILE A 230 0.74 -3.78 -14.45
N THR A 231 0.17 -4.27 -13.34
CA THR A 231 -1.27 -4.50 -13.18
C THR A 231 -1.90 -3.42 -12.29
N THR A 232 -3.20 -3.17 -12.50
CA THR A 232 -3.95 -2.17 -11.73
C THR A 232 -5.33 -2.70 -11.42
N SER A 233 -5.67 -2.75 -10.13
CA SER A 233 -7.01 -3.09 -9.67
C SER A 233 -8.05 -2.08 -10.18
N GLN A 234 -9.23 -2.58 -10.54
CA GLN A 234 -10.36 -1.74 -10.93
C GLN A 234 -11.20 -1.29 -9.72
N HIS A 235 -10.97 -1.86 -8.54
CA HIS A 235 -11.74 -1.56 -7.33
C HIS A 235 -11.45 -0.16 -6.80
N CYS A 236 -12.52 0.61 -6.57
CA CYS A 236 -12.44 1.90 -5.92
C CYS A 236 -12.84 1.78 -4.45
N SER A 237 -11.94 2.13 -3.53
CA SER A 237 -12.21 2.08 -2.09
C SER A 237 -13.41 2.93 -1.65
N SER A 238 -13.63 4.07 -2.31
CA SER A 238 -14.75 4.96 -2.00
C SER A 238 -16.08 4.50 -2.62
N CYS A 239 -16.08 3.96 -3.84
CA CYS A 239 -17.29 3.41 -4.47
C CYS A 239 -17.72 2.10 -3.82
N GLU A 240 -16.75 1.29 -3.38
CA GLU A 240 -16.95 -0.02 -2.76
C GLU A 240 -16.61 0.04 -1.24
N HIS A 241 -17.06 1.12 -0.58
CA HIS A 241 -16.80 1.39 0.84
C HIS A 241 -17.45 0.36 1.80
N ASP A 242 -18.34 -0.46 1.33
CA ASP A 242 -18.86 -1.63 2.01
C ASP A 242 -17.87 -2.80 2.02
N ARG A 243 -16.94 -2.85 1.07
CA ARG A 243 -15.91 -3.88 0.94
C ARG A 243 -14.53 -3.43 1.40
N PHE A 244 -14.16 -2.18 1.13
CA PHE A 244 -12.84 -1.62 1.48
C PHE A 244 -13.00 -0.38 2.37
N PHE A 245 -11.99 -0.10 3.18
CA PHE A 245 -11.97 1.13 3.94
C PHE A 245 -11.64 2.34 3.05
N SER A 246 -12.43 3.40 3.21
CA SER A 246 -12.22 4.68 2.54
C SER A 246 -12.29 5.82 3.56
N ALA A 247 -11.19 6.52 3.77
CA ALA A 247 -11.17 7.69 4.64
C ALA A 247 -12.01 8.85 4.06
N ARG A 248 -12.14 8.92 2.74
CA ARG A 248 -13.01 9.88 2.04
C ARG A 248 -14.49 9.64 2.35
N HIS A 249 -14.91 8.39 2.39
CA HIS A 249 -16.31 8.02 2.61
C HIS A 249 -16.66 7.88 4.10
N LEU A 250 -15.79 7.22 4.88
CA LEU A 250 -16.04 6.84 6.28
C LEU A 250 -15.47 7.86 7.30
N GLY A 251 -14.67 8.82 6.82
CA GLY A 251 -13.93 9.74 7.68
C GLY A 251 -12.54 9.21 8.08
N ILE A 252 -11.74 10.12 8.65
CA ILE A 252 -10.34 9.82 8.99
C ILE A 252 -10.22 8.83 10.16
N ASN A 253 -11.20 8.81 11.04
CA ASN A 253 -11.32 7.89 12.19
C ASN A 253 -12.08 6.63 11.76
N SER A 254 -11.56 5.91 10.80
CA SER A 254 -12.09 4.63 10.32
C SER A 254 -10.95 3.64 10.14
N GLY A 255 -11.27 2.35 9.99
CA GLY A 255 -10.27 1.32 9.74
C GLY A 255 -9.47 1.55 8.45
N ARG A 256 -8.49 0.70 8.23
CA ARG A 256 -7.64 0.73 7.03
C ARG A 256 -7.60 -0.65 6.37
N THR A 257 -7.64 -0.67 5.06
CA THR A 257 -7.32 -1.85 4.26
C THR A 257 -5.84 -2.15 4.42
N PHE A 258 -5.52 -3.35 4.85
CA PHE A 258 -4.13 -3.82 4.88
C PHE A 258 -3.77 -4.45 3.56
N THR A 259 -2.62 -4.09 3.01
CA THR A 259 -2.05 -4.74 1.83
C THR A 259 -0.72 -5.35 2.19
N GLY A 260 -0.61 -6.66 2.01
CA GLY A 260 0.56 -7.45 2.34
C GLY A 260 1.14 -8.19 1.14
N ILE A 261 2.44 -8.45 1.21
CA ILE A 261 3.17 -9.34 0.30
C ILE A 261 4.16 -10.18 1.10
N TYR A 262 4.29 -11.45 0.73
CA TYR A 262 5.25 -12.37 1.33
C TYR A 262 5.77 -13.38 0.31
N LYS A 263 6.88 -14.00 0.63
CA LYS A 263 7.40 -15.16 -0.10
C LYS A 263 7.72 -16.31 0.85
N LEU A 264 7.47 -17.53 0.40
CA LEU A 264 7.62 -18.74 1.22
C LEU A 264 9.05 -19.29 1.24
N TYR A 265 9.86 -19.01 0.20
CA TYR A 265 11.25 -19.50 0.03
C TYR A 265 12.02 -18.58 -0.93
#